data_f7d02698b2717884904216b481a0893a
#
_entry.id   f7d02698b2717884904216b481a0893a
#
_cell.length_a   1.000
_cell.length_b   1.000
_cell.length_c   1.000
_cell.angle_alpha   90.00
_cell.angle_beta   90.00
_cell.angle_gamma   90.00
#
_symmetry.space_group_name_H-M   'P 1'
#
loop_
_entity.id
_entity.type
_entity.pdbx_description
1 polymer ?
#
loop_
_entity_poly.entity_id
_entity_poly.type
_entity_poly.pdbx_seq_one_letter_code
_entity_poly.pdbx_strand_id
1 'polypeptide(L)'
;GLSEVKFETGGGDGDDAKLSFVTLDEANRLRALVRSRKAGVAVTQNVPEMAESEDAETLFAMDGKRVFILGLYSFSLVIFAVLGGFAQQFDFLLPFDFWDYKRWAGLAEDSGVRVSTINRVGMAGQLILAFGAFTSLIFIGFATGVGRTILREHGFRLTQTSKGFRRRRGLFTLTDVVMPTHRVQAAVVQTGPIRKRRGWHSLKFVSLAQDSKEESNYVAAPLATLDELWRISKAAGIDAPDGDECLRKGAKLHWIIQIALLMPPLMIAMVALLIFADRPLAPMLFLALLLVIAACLFWCDWRRYRFGIDTQQLYMRRGWWRQRLTLAPHIKVQSIEITQGPFGRRFGLATLKFGIAGGTLDMIALPLPMAREIRSAVMEKVAEVDYSAINQSR
;
A
#
# COMPACT_ATOMS: atom_id res chain seq x y z
N GLY A 1 -2.51 7.94 -30.06
CA GLY A 1 -1.65 7.41 -29.02
C GLY A 1 -1.61 5.89 -29.06
N LEU A 2 -0.49 5.31 -28.62
CA LEU A 2 -0.37 3.86 -28.49
C LEU A 2 -0.89 3.44 -27.11
N SER A 3 -1.58 2.30 -27.05
CA SER A 3 -2.14 1.72 -25.83
C SER A 3 -1.73 0.26 -25.68
N GLU A 4 -1.75 -0.22 -24.45
CA GLU A 4 -1.58 -1.64 -24.13
C GLU A 4 -2.94 -2.20 -23.71
N VAL A 5 -3.33 -3.32 -24.31
CA VAL A 5 -4.56 -4.05 -23.98
C VAL A 5 -4.18 -5.35 -23.29
N LYS A 6 -4.63 -5.50 -22.04
CA LYS A 6 -4.44 -6.71 -21.25
C LYS A 6 -5.77 -7.47 -21.15
N PHE A 7 -5.74 -8.75 -21.50
CA PHE A 7 -6.87 -9.66 -21.34
C PHE A 7 -6.62 -10.55 -20.13
N GLU A 8 -7.42 -10.37 -19.08
CA GLU A 8 -7.39 -11.25 -17.92
C GLU A 8 -8.20 -12.53 -18.22
N THR A 9 -7.53 -13.66 -18.23
CA THR A 9 -8.17 -14.97 -18.30
C THR A 9 -8.46 -15.49 -16.90
N GLY A 10 -9.59 -16.15 -16.72
CA GLY A 10 -10.01 -16.66 -15.39
C GLY A 10 -9.26 -17.91 -14.90
N GLY A 11 -8.20 -18.34 -15.57
CA GLY A 11 -7.33 -19.44 -15.19
C GLY A 11 -6.11 -18.89 -14.46
N GLY A 12 -5.83 -19.39 -13.28
CA GLY A 12 -4.69 -18.94 -12.48
C GLY A 12 -3.35 -19.21 -13.18
N ASP A 13 -2.39 -18.35 -12.85
CA ASP A 13 -0.96 -18.45 -13.14
C ASP A 13 -0.53 -18.26 -14.62
N GLY A 14 -0.42 -17.00 -15.03
CA GLY A 14 0.53 -16.61 -16.09
C GLY A 14 0.02 -16.51 -17.52
N ASP A 15 -1.23 -16.83 -17.85
CA ASP A 15 -1.77 -16.80 -19.22
C ASP A 15 -2.53 -15.52 -19.60
N ASP A 16 -2.11 -14.36 -19.05
CA ASP A 16 -2.65 -13.08 -19.48
C ASP A 16 -2.08 -12.67 -20.85
N ALA A 17 -2.93 -12.64 -21.87
CA ALA A 17 -2.54 -12.13 -23.18
C ALA A 17 -2.40 -10.61 -23.11
N LYS A 18 -1.18 -10.10 -23.36
CA LYS A 18 -0.88 -8.67 -23.44
C LYS A 18 -0.61 -8.29 -24.88
N LEU A 19 -1.36 -7.33 -25.39
CA LEU A 19 -1.11 -6.71 -26.69
C LEU A 19 -0.56 -5.30 -26.43
N SER A 20 0.74 -5.13 -26.63
CA SER A 20 1.44 -3.84 -26.51
C SER A 20 1.43 -3.11 -27.85
N PHE A 21 1.47 -1.77 -27.80
CA PHE A 21 1.56 -0.88 -28.97
C PHE A 21 0.35 -0.94 -29.93
N VAL A 22 -0.85 -1.09 -29.40
CA VAL A 22 -2.09 -1.05 -30.18
C VAL A 22 -2.60 0.41 -30.24
N THR A 23 -3.18 0.82 -31.38
CA THR A 23 -3.82 2.15 -31.45
C THR A 23 -5.06 2.20 -30.53
N LEU A 24 -5.43 3.40 -30.09
CA LEU A 24 -6.56 3.59 -29.19
C LEU A 24 -7.87 3.04 -29.80
N ASP A 25 -8.05 3.25 -31.11
CA ASP A 25 -9.23 2.77 -31.86
C ASP A 25 -9.28 1.25 -31.93
N GLU A 26 -8.15 0.61 -32.20
CA GLU A 26 -8.07 -0.85 -32.23
C GLU A 26 -8.24 -1.46 -30.82
N ALA A 27 -7.71 -0.82 -29.78
CA ALA A 27 -7.93 -1.21 -28.40
C ALA A 27 -9.42 -1.17 -28.02
N ASN A 28 -10.13 -0.13 -28.42
CA ASN A 28 -11.58 0.01 -28.23
C ASN A 28 -12.37 -1.03 -29.02
N ARG A 29 -11.96 -1.31 -30.27
CA ARG A 29 -12.55 -2.34 -31.11
C ARG A 29 -12.39 -3.73 -30.49
N LEU A 30 -11.20 -4.08 -30.03
CA LEU A 30 -10.95 -5.36 -29.35
C LEU A 30 -11.78 -5.51 -28.08
N ARG A 31 -11.92 -4.44 -27.28
CA ARG A 31 -12.82 -4.43 -26.12
C ARG A 31 -14.28 -4.68 -26.50
N ALA A 32 -14.75 -4.05 -27.57
CA ALA A 32 -16.12 -4.24 -28.06
C ALA A 32 -16.34 -5.68 -28.56
N LEU A 33 -15.39 -6.23 -29.30
CA LEU A 33 -15.41 -7.62 -29.79
C LEU A 33 -15.49 -8.64 -28.66
N VAL A 34 -14.66 -8.51 -27.63
CA VAL A 34 -14.67 -9.42 -26.48
C VAL A 34 -15.99 -9.32 -25.72
N ARG A 35 -16.54 -8.12 -25.59
CA ARG A 35 -17.82 -7.90 -24.91
C ARG A 35 -19.00 -8.49 -25.71
N SER A 36 -19.03 -8.32 -27.01
CA SER A 36 -20.11 -8.85 -27.85
C SER A 36 -20.12 -10.40 -27.87
N ARG A 37 -18.94 -11.02 -27.94
CA ARG A 37 -18.82 -12.48 -27.83
C ARG A 37 -19.26 -13.01 -26.45
N LYS A 38 -18.93 -12.29 -25.37
CA LYS A 38 -19.37 -12.66 -24.02
C LYS A 38 -20.87 -12.48 -23.82
N ALA A 39 -21.50 -11.55 -24.57
CA ALA A 39 -22.93 -11.30 -24.53
C ALA A 39 -23.73 -12.17 -25.51
N GLY A 40 -23.10 -13.04 -26.33
CA GLY A 40 -23.76 -13.90 -27.29
C GLY A 40 -24.40 -13.17 -28.49
N VAL A 41 -24.06 -11.89 -28.70
CA VAL A 41 -24.61 -11.05 -29.77
C VAL A 41 -23.66 -11.02 -30.96
N ALA A 42 -24.16 -11.31 -32.18
CA ALA A 42 -23.38 -11.24 -33.41
C ALA A 42 -22.97 -9.78 -33.70
N VAL A 43 -21.70 -9.56 -34.05
CA VAL A 43 -21.14 -8.25 -34.34
C VAL A 43 -21.65 -7.75 -35.67
N THR A 44 -22.55 -6.78 -35.68
CA THR A 44 -22.82 -5.95 -36.84
C THR A 44 -21.73 -4.88 -36.93
N GLN A 45 -21.19 -4.63 -38.12
CA GLN A 45 -19.98 -3.84 -38.39
C GLN A 45 -20.05 -2.33 -38.06
N ASN A 46 -21.15 -1.83 -37.57
CA ASN A 46 -21.25 -0.45 -37.07
C ASN A 46 -21.08 -0.46 -35.55
N VAL A 47 -19.84 -0.31 -35.09
CA VAL A 47 -19.56 0.04 -33.68
C VAL A 47 -19.86 1.53 -33.54
N PRO A 48 -20.94 1.95 -32.87
CA PRO A 48 -21.09 3.33 -32.50
C PRO A 48 -19.89 3.67 -31.60
N GLU A 49 -19.24 4.79 -31.87
CA GLU A 49 -18.37 5.46 -30.93
C GLU A 49 -19.07 5.39 -29.57
N MET A 50 -18.49 4.63 -28.63
CA MET A 50 -19.19 4.37 -27.36
C MET A 50 -19.39 5.74 -26.71
N ALA A 51 -20.59 6.27 -26.87
CA ALA A 51 -21.10 7.31 -26.02
C ALA A 51 -20.72 6.93 -24.58
N GLU A 52 -19.96 7.78 -23.92
CA GLU A 52 -19.79 7.71 -22.48
C GLU A 52 -21.21 7.47 -21.97
N SER A 53 -21.46 6.32 -21.37
CA SER A 53 -22.79 6.02 -20.85
C SER A 53 -23.14 7.20 -19.97
N GLU A 54 -24.10 8.03 -20.44
CA GLU A 54 -24.50 9.30 -19.81
C GLU A 54 -24.96 9.13 -18.35
N ASP A 55 -25.18 7.88 -17.93
CA ASP A 55 -25.56 7.49 -16.59
C ASP A 55 -24.38 7.18 -15.64
N ALA A 56 -23.12 7.44 -16.00
CA ALA A 56 -21.98 7.16 -15.13
C ALA A 56 -21.81 8.26 -14.08
N GLU A 57 -22.30 8.04 -12.86
CA GLU A 57 -22.11 8.95 -11.74
C GLU A 57 -20.60 9.04 -11.37
N THR A 58 -20.08 10.28 -11.36
CA THR A 58 -18.72 10.53 -10.89
C THR A 58 -18.67 10.51 -9.36
N LEU A 59 -18.19 9.42 -8.79
CA LEU A 59 -18.06 9.28 -7.33
C LEU A 59 -16.91 10.11 -6.76
N PHE A 60 -15.80 10.22 -7.52
CA PHE A 60 -14.61 10.91 -7.05
C PHE A 60 -13.76 11.40 -8.23
N ALA A 61 -13.26 12.63 -8.11
CA ALA A 61 -12.27 13.18 -9.04
C ALA A 61 -11.20 13.96 -8.28
N MET A 62 -9.97 13.97 -8.82
CA MET A 62 -8.88 14.76 -8.25
C MET A 62 -8.57 15.95 -9.15
N ASP A 63 -8.55 17.13 -8.54
CA ASP A 63 -8.05 18.34 -9.17
C ASP A 63 -6.51 18.41 -9.10
N GLY A 64 -5.90 19.31 -9.86
CA GLY A 64 -4.45 19.47 -9.91
C GLY A 64 -3.83 19.79 -8.55
N LYS A 65 -4.53 20.51 -7.66
CA LYS A 65 -4.07 20.81 -6.30
C LYS A 65 -3.95 19.55 -5.45
N ARG A 66 -4.95 18.65 -5.52
CA ARG A 66 -4.90 17.37 -4.80
C ARG A 66 -3.79 16.45 -5.33
N VAL A 67 -3.57 16.44 -6.66
CA VAL A 67 -2.47 15.67 -7.26
C VAL A 67 -1.12 16.19 -6.79
N PHE A 68 -0.93 17.52 -6.75
CA PHE A 68 0.28 18.14 -6.23
C PHE A 68 0.51 17.81 -4.74
N ILE A 69 -0.52 17.96 -3.89
CA ILE A 69 -0.46 17.61 -2.46
C ILE A 69 -0.12 16.11 -2.29
N LEU A 70 -0.72 15.23 -3.09
CA LEU A 70 -0.39 13.80 -3.08
C LEU A 70 1.08 13.57 -3.42
N GLY A 71 1.62 14.31 -4.39
CA GLY A 71 3.03 14.29 -4.79
C GLY A 71 3.96 14.67 -3.66
N LEU A 72 3.64 15.73 -2.90
CA LEU A 72 4.41 16.11 -1.71
C LEU A 72 4.46 15.01 -0.63
N TYR A 73 3.42 14.19 -0.52
CA TYR A 73 3.42 13.02 0.37
C TYR A 73 4.12 11.79 -0.22
N SER A 74 4.54 11.85 -1.47
CA SER A 74 5.15 10.75 -2.22
C SER A 74 6.66 10.90 -2.35
N PHE A 75 7.31 11.42 -1.29
CA PHE A 75 8.77 11.50 -1.23
C PHE A 75 9.42 10.18 -1.60
N SER A 76 10.36 10.19 -2.53
CA SER A 76 10.99 8.99 -3.05
C SER A 76 12.50 9.13 -3.06
N LEU A 77 13.18 8.23 -2.37
CA LEU A 77 14.63 8.06 -2.44
C LEU A 77 15.05 7.15 -3.61
N VAL A 78 14.09 6.56 -4.32
CA VAL A 78 14.36 5.62 -5.43
C VAL A 78 15.18 6.30 -6.54
N ILE A 79 15.00 7.60 -6.76
CA ILE A 79 15.76 8.35 -7.77
C ILE A 79 17.27 8.27 -7.51
N PHE A 80 17.70 8.31 -6.24
CA PHE A 80 19.12 8.22 -5.90
C PHE A 80 19.66 6.81 -6.12
N ALA A 81 18.85 5.78 -5.84
CA ALA A 81 19.22 4.40 -6.17
C ALA A 81 19.31 4.18 -7.69
N VAL A 82 18.38 4.77 -8.46
CA VAL A 82 18.41 4.71 -9.94
C VAL A 82 19.60 5.47 -10.49
N LEU A 83 19.85 6.70 -10.02
CA LEU A 83 21.00 7.49 -10.47
C LEU A 83 22.34 6.84 -10.09
N GLY A 84 22.45 6.30 -8.86
CA GLY A 84 23.65 5.58 -8.42
C GLY A 84 23.88 4.29 -9.20
N GLY A 85 22.81 3.51 -9.44
CA GLY A 85 22.90 2.31 -10.28
C GLY A 85 23.20 2.63 -11.75
N PHE A 86 22.61 3.70 -12.27
CA PHE A 86 22.92 4.19 -13.63
C PHE A 86 24.38 4.64 -13.74
N ALA A 87 24.86 5.44 -12.77
CA ALA A 87 26.26 5.86 -12.74
C ALA A 87 27.22 4.66 -12.70
N GLN A 88 26.87 3.62 -11.92
CA GLN A 88 27.65 2.39 -11.83
C GLN A 88 27.58 1.57 -13.14
N GLN A 89 26.42 1.49 -13.80
CA GLN A 89 26.26 0.77 -15.07
C GLN A 89 26.99 1.44 -16.23
N PHE A 90 27.10 2.77 -16.21
CA PHE A 90 27.73 3.60 -17.26
C PHE A 90 29.06 4.16 -16.80
N ASP A 91 29.75 3.47 -15.88
CA ASP A 91 31.07 3.86 -15.38
C ASP A 91 32.11 4.06 -16.51
N PHE A 92 31.99 3.28 -17.61
CA PHE A 92 32.81 3.41 -18.80
C PHE A 92 32.61 4.74 -19.59
N LEU A 93 31.45 5.43 -19.38
CA LEU A 93 31.16 6.74 -20.00
C LEU A 93 31.65 7.90 -19.12
N LEU A 94 31.88 7.65 -17.84
CA LEU A 94 32.40 8.65 -16.92
C LEU A 94 33.92 8.58 -16.92
N PRO A 95 34.63 9.72 -17.02
CA PRO A 95 36.09 9.76 -17.02
C PRO A 95 36.68 9.41 -15.64
N PHE A 96 35.87 9.02 -14.66
CA PHE A 96 36.30 8.71 -13.31
C PHE A 96 35.26 7.79 -12.59
N ASP A 97 35.75 7.04 -11.61
CA ASP A 97 34.91 6.23 -10.72
C ASP A 97 34.02 7.15 -9.87
N PHE A 98 32.70 6.95 -9.97
CA PHE A 98 31.71 7.76 -9.26
C PHE A 98 31.87 7.72 -7.74
N TRP A 99 32.42 6.64 -7.19
CA TRP A 99 32.62 6.46 -5.76
C TRP A 99 34.00 6.94 -5.26
N ASP A 100 34.90 7.38 -6.16
CA ASP A 100 36.20 7.95 -5.78
C ASP A 100 36.05 9.40 -5.34
N TYR A 101 35.95 9.63 -4.03
CA TYR A 101 35.83 10.97 -3.44
C TYR A 101 37.02 11.89 -3.79
N LYS A 102 38.23 11.32 -4.03
CA LYS A 102 39.44 12.11 -4.37
C LYS A 102 39.32 12.76 -5.74
N ARG A 103 38.68 12.07 -6.68
CA ARG A 103 38.40 12.65 -8.01
C ARG A 103 37.32 13.73 -7.98
N TRP A 104 36.29 13.56 -7.16
CA TRP A 104 35.33 14.64 -6.91
C TRP A 104 36.00 15.88 -6.33
N ALA A 105 36.95 15.70 -5.41
CA ALA A 105 37.75 16.77 -4.85
C ALA A 105 38.59 17.47 -5.91
N GLY A 106 39.22 16.72 -6.85
CA GLY A 106 39.99 17.26 -7.99
C GLY A 106 39.12 18.06 -8.95
N LEU A 107 37.93 17.53 -9.34
CA LEU A 107 36.98 18.26 -10.19
C LEU A 107 36.46 19.53 -9.53
N ALA A 108 36.28 19.53 -8.21
CA ALA A 108 35.92 20.72 -7.46
C ALA A 108 37.06 21.75 -7.47
N GLU A 109 38.30 21.32 -7.40
CA GLU A 109 39.49 22.19 -7.52
C GLU A 109 39.64 22.79 -8.92
N ASP A 110 39.41 22.00 -9.98
CA ASP A 110 39.43 22.44 -11.38
C ASP A 110 38.29 23.43 -11.68
N SER A 111 37.14 23.30 -11.03
CA SER A 111 36.02 24.25 -11.11
C SER A 111 36.20 25.53 -10.26
N GLY A 112 37.37 25.72 -9.64
CA GLY A 112 37.71 26.88 -8.83
C GLY A 112 37.32 26.78 -7.35
N VAL A 113 36.70 25.67 -6.95
CA VAL A 113 36.36 25.36 -5.53
C VAL A 113 37.52 24.58 -4.93
N ARG A 114 38.51 25.29 -4.37
CA ARG A 114 39.64 24.60 -3.70
C ARG A 114 39.14 23.87 -2.47
N VAL A 115 39.41 22.54 -2.39
CA VAL A 115 39.13 21.73 -1.18
C VAL A 115 39.86 22.29 0.05
N SER A 116 41.05 22.91 -0.18
CA SER A 116 41.77 23.69 0.84
C SER A 116 40.95 24.88 1.37
N THR A 117 40.06 25.45 0.57
CA THR A 117 39.15 26.54 0.99
C THR A 117 38.03 25.98 1.88
N ILE A 118 37.52 24.79 1.59
CA ILE A 118 36.52 24.09 2.44
C ILE A 118 37.13 23.80 3.81
N ASN A 119 38.36 23.35 3.88
CA ASN A 119 39.06 23.12 5.13
C ASN A 119 39.39 24.44 5.88
N ARG A 120 39.62 25.56 5.18
CA ARG A 120 39.86 26.88 5.77
C ARG A 120 38.57 27.53 6.33
N VAL A 121 37.43 27.18 5.79
CA VAL A 121 36.11 27.75 6.24
C VAL A 121 35.72 27.26 7.63
N GLY A 122 36.48 26.33 8.22
CA GLY A 122 36.25 25.81 9.56
C GLY A 122 35.01 24.91 9.65
N MET A 123 34.75 24.43 10.84
CA MET A 123 33.65 23.50 11.11
C MET A 123 32.27 24.08 10.70
N ALA A 124 32.06 25.38 10.88
CA ALA A 124 30.81 26.05 10.51
C ALA A 124 30.54 26.01 9.01
N GLY A 125 31.55 26.23 8.17
CA GLY A 125 31.39 26.15 6.73
C GLY A 125 31.17 24.73 6.20
N GLN A 126 31.81 23.73 6.79
CA GLN A 126 31.56 22.32 6.48
C GLN A 126 30.12 21.92 6.82
N LEU A 127 29.60 22.40 7.98
CA LEU A 127 28.21 22.18 8.35
C LEU A 127 27.22 22.85 7.39
N ILE A 128 27.51 24.07 6.92
CA ILE A 128 26.66 24.78 5.95
C ILE A 128 26.64 24.03 4.62
N LEU A 129 27.80 23.56 4.13
CA LEU A 129 27.86 22.76 2.90
C LEU A 129 27.13 21.41 3.03
N ALA A 130 27.32 20.70 4.13
CA ALA A 130 26.62 19.46 4.41
C ALA A 130 25.09 19.66 4.50
N PHE A 131 24.66 20.74 5.16
CA PHE A 131 23.26 21.12 5.24
C PHE A 131 22.68 21.50 3.88
N GLY A 132 23.43 22.26 3.06
CA GLY A 132 23.04 22.61 1.71
C GLY A 132 22.88 21.38 0.80
N ALA A 133 23.85 20.46 0.85
CA ALA A 133 23.79 19.19 0.11
C ALA A 133 22.60 18.34 0.56
N PHE A 134 22.39 18.21 1.87
CA PHE A 134 21.26 17.48 2.43
C PHE A 134 19.90 18.09 2.00
N THR A 135 19.79 19.42 2.05
CA THR A 135 18.58 20.14 1.61
C THR A 135 18.32 19.96 0.13
N SER A 136 19.36 20.00 -0.70
CA SER A 136 19.26 19.74 -2.15
C SER A 136 18.76 18.32 -2.43
N LEU A 137 19.28 17.33 -1.73
CA LEU A 137 18.82 15.94 -1.85
C LEU A 137 17.33 15.81 -1.48
N ILE A 138 16.90 16.43 -0.38
CA ILE A 138 15.50 16.44 0.01
C ILE A 138 14.63 17.09 -1.06
N PHE A 139 15.04 18.24 -1.59
CA PHE A 139 14.30 18.95 -2.63
C PHE A 139 14.15 18.11 -3.91
N ILE A 140 15.23 17.47 -4.38
CA ILE A 140 15.21 16.57 -5.55
C ILE A 140 14.27 15.39 -5.29
N GLY A 141 14.30 14.79 -4.08
CA GLY A 141 13.39 13.70 -3.69
C GLY A 141 11.92 14.10 -3.73
N PHE A 142 11.59 15.32 -3.28
CA PHE A 142 10.23 15.85 -3.39
C PHE A 142 9.84 16.18 -4.82
N ALA A 143 10.69 16.87 -5.57
CA ALA A 143 10.43 17.23 -6.97
C ALA A 143 10.16 15.98 -7.83
N THR A 144 10.97 14.93 -7.62
CA THR A 144 10.79 13.63 -8.29
C THR A 144 9.49 12.96 -7.87
N GLY A 145 9.17 12.97 -6.57
CA GLY A 145 7.93 12.42 -6.04
C GLY A 145 6.71 13.12 -6.61
N VAL A 146 6.73 14.45 -6.68
CA VAL A 146 5.66 15.26 -7.29
C VAL A 146 5.55 15.00 -8.78
N GLY A 147 6.66 15.05 -9.52
CA GLY A 147 6.68 14.79 -10.97
C GLY A 147 6.08 13.42 -11.31
N ARG A 148 6.58 12.36 -10.67
CA ARG A 148 6.06 11.00 -10.85
C ARG A 148 4.56 10.89 -10.51
N THR A 149 4.11 11.57 -9.45
CA THR A 149 2.70 11.53 -9.04
C THR A 149 1.82 12.27 -10.04
N ILE A 150 2.25 13.43 -10.54
CA ILE A 150 1.55 14.16 -11.58
C ILE A 150 1.40 13.29 -12.83
N LEU A 151 2.48 12.67 -13.30
CA LEU A 151 2.45 11.81 -14.48
C LEU A 151 1.46 10.64 -14.34
N ARG A 152 1.42 10.03 -13.16
CA ARG A 152 0.61 8.83 -12.89
C ARG A 152 -0.85 9.13 -12.56
N GLU A 153 -1.11 10.17 -11.77
CA GLU A 153 -2.45 10.44 -11.21
C GLU A 153 -3.17 11.62 -11.91
N HIS A 154 -2.62 12.12 -13.01
CA HIS A 154 -3.25 13.19 -13.78
C HIS A 154 -4.64 12.79 -14.25
N GLY A 155 -5.62 13.72 -14.11
CA GLY A 155 -6.98 13.46 -14.53
C GLY A 155 -7.66 12.28 -13.82
N PHE A 156 -7.23 11.96 -12.58
CA PHE A 156 -7.82 10.86 -11.82
C PHE A 156 -9.32 11.05 -11.65
N ARG A 157 -10.08 10.07 -12.14
CA ARG A 157 -11.53 10.03 -12.03
C ARG A 157 -11.99 8.61 -11.73
N LEU A 158 -12.87 8.49 -10.74
CA LEU A 158 -13.58 7.27 -10.40
C LEU A 158 -15.06 7.46 -10.69
N THR A 159 -15.61 6.66 -11.58
CA THR A 159 -17.02 6.66 -11.93
C THR A 159 -17.68 5.35 -11.54
N GLN A 160 -18.93 5.42 -11.11
CA GLN A 160 -19.78 4.26 -10.91
C GLN A 160 -20.53 3.97 -12.21
N THR A 161 -20.42 2.74 -12.68
CA THR A 161 -21.14 2.23 -13.84
C THR A 161 -22.04 1.08 -13.41
N SER A 162 -23.00 0.69 -14.21
CA SER A 162 -23.86 -0.48 -13.98
C SER A 162 -23.06 -1.78 -13.73
N LYS A 163 -21.83 -1.85 -14.25
CA LYS A 163 -20.93 -3.01 -14.11
C LYS A 163 -19.92 -2.93 -12.95
N GLY A 164 -19.85 -1.79 -12.25
CA GLY A 164 -18.89 -1.57 -11.14
C GLY A 164 -18.17 -0.23 -11.24
N PHE A 165 -16.95 -0.17 -10.69
CA PHE A 165 -16.14 1.03 -10.61
C PHE A 165 -15.19 1.14 -11.79
N ARG A 166 -15.22 2.25 -12.52
CA ARG A 166 -14.28 2.58 -13.58
C ARG A 166 -13.33 3.65 -13.09
N ARG A 167 -12.03 3.37 -13.11
CA ARG A 167 -10.95 4.30 -12.77
C ARG A 167 -10.17 4.68 -14.01
N ARG A 168 -10.10 5.99 -14.28
CA ARG A 168 -9.30 6.57 -15.37
C ARG A 168 -8.27 7.52 -14.78
N ARG A 169 -6.99 7.38 -15.19
CA ARG A 169 -5.88 8.23 -14.75
C ARG A 169 -4.70 8.16 -15.71
N GLY A 170 -3.82 9.17 -15.64
CA GLY A 170 -2.53 9.20 -16.36
C GLY A 170 -2.42 10.37 -17.31
N LEU A 171 -1.21 10.91 -17.44
CA LEU A 171 -0.89 12.01 -18.35
C LEU A 171 -0.39 11.47 -19.70
N PHE A 172 0.70 10.70 -19.71
CA PHE A 172 1.25 10.09 -20.93
C PHE A 172 0.69 8.69 -21.18
N THR A 173 0.60 7.89 -20.14
CA THR A 173 0.01 6.55 -20.22
C THR A 173 -1.33 6.57 -19.53
N LEU A 174 -2.39 6.59 -20.32
CA LEU A 174 -3.75 6.57 -19.81
C LEU A 174 -4.09 5.15 -19.35
N THR A 175 -4.40 5.01 -18.06
CA THR A 175 -4.86 3.76 -17.47
C THR A 175 -6.37 3.84 -17.25
N ASP A 176 -7.12 2.93 -17.83
CA ASP A 176 -8.57 2.82 -17.69
C ASP A 176 -8.92 1.39 -17.24
N VAL A 177 -9.29 1.24 -15.98
CA VAL A 177 -9.54 -0.05 -15.34
C VAL A 177 -10.95 -0.10 -14.79
N VAL A 178 -11.69 -1.14 -15.13
CA VAL A 178 -13.04 -1.40 -14.60
C VAL A 178 -12.96 -2.56 -13.61
N MET A 179 -13.43 -2.31 -12.39
CA MET A 179 -13.54 -3.32 -11.33
C MET A 179 -15.02 -3.60 -11.06
N PRO A 180 -15.51 -4.80 -11.34
CA PRO A 180 -16.86 -5.19 -10.98
C PRO A 180 -17.08 -5.15 -9.46
N THR A 181 -18.24 -4.66 -9.02
CA THR A 181 -18.57 -4.50 -7.59
C THR A 181 -18.50 -5.84 -6.84
N HIS A 182 -18.93 -6.94 -7.47
CA HIS A 182 -18.89 -8.27 -6.85
C HIS A 182 -17.47 -8.79 -6.59
N ARG A 183 -16.44 -8.29 -7.32
CA ARG A 183 -15.03 -8.63 -7.12
C ARG A 183 -14.41 -7.90 -5.92
N VAL A 184 -15.04 -6.86 -5.38
CA VAL A 184 -14.57 -6.17 -4.19
C VAL A 184 -14.74 -7.08 -2.98
N GLN A 185 -13.63 -7.41 -2.31
CA GLN A 185 -13.61 -8.30 -1.16
C GLN A 185 -13.50 -7.54 0.16
N ALA A 186 -12.75 -6.45 0.17
CA ALA A 186 -12.55 -5.60 1.33
C ALA A 186 -12.21 -4.17 0.91
N ALA A 187 -12.51 -3.23 1.79
CA ALA A 187 -12.06 -1.85 1.68
C ALA A 187 -10.91 -1.59 2.68
N VAL A 188 -9.87 -0.91 2.24
CA VAL A 188 -8.70 -0.58 3.05
C VAL A 188 -8.50 0.93 3.03
N VAL A 189 -8.86 1.58 4.13
CA VAL A 189 -8.59 3.00 4.36
C VAL A 189 -7.19 3.15 4.94
N GLN A 190 -6.34 3.92 4.28
CA GLN A 190 -4.96 4.14 4.71
C GLN A 190 -4.70 5.61 4.97
N THR A 191 -3.94 5.90 6.04
CA THR A 191 -3.46 7.26 6.33
C THR A 191 -2.11 7.20 7.01
N GLY A 192 -1.33 8.29 6.89
CA GLY A 192 -0.11 8.50 7.65
C GLY A 192 -0.31 9.59 8.72
N PRO A 193 0.65 9.79 9.64
CA PRO A 193 0.51 10.77 10.72
C PRO A 193 0.29 12.21 10.21
N ILE A 194 1.03 12.61 9.17
CA ILE A 194 0.92 13.93 8.56
C ILE A 194 -0.38 14.07 7.78
N ARG A 195 -0.75 13.05 6.98
CA ARG A 195 -2.00 13.02 6.21
C ARG A 195 -3.21 13.08 7.13
N LYS A 196 -3.19 12.32 8.24
CA LYS A 196 -4.27 12.29 9.23
C LYS A 196 -4.52 13.65 9.86
N ARG A 197 -3.46 14.40 10.22
CA ARG A 197 -3.59 15.77 10.78
C ARG A 197 -4.24 16.76 9.81
N ARG A 198 -4.14 16.51 8.51
CA ARG A 198 -4.75 17.31 7.44
C ARG A 198 -6.09 16.73 6.95
N GLY A 199 -6.61 15.67 7.59
CA GLY A 199 -7.84 15.00 7.20
C GLY A 199 -7.73 14.15 5.93
N TRP A 200 -6.51 13.90 5.41
CA TRP A 200 -6.30 13.17 4.18
C TRP A 200 -6.13 11.66 4.39
N HIS A 201 -6.87 10.89 3.62
CA HIS A 201 -6.87 9.44 3.62
C HIS A 201 -6.81 8.90 2.20
N SER A 202 -6.55 7.63 2.02
CA SER A 202 -6.67 6.92 0.74
C SER A 202 -7.52 5.67 0.90
N LEU A 203 -8.29 5.34 -0.12
CA LEU A 203 -9.12 4.13 -0.18
C LEU A 203 -8.56 3.18 -1.24
N LYS A 204 -8.45 1.93 -0.86
CA LYS A 204 -8.12 0.82 -1.77
C LYS A 204 -9.17 -0.27 -1.61
N PHE A 205 -9.55 -0.89 -2.71
CA PHE A 205 -10.32 -2.12 -2.71
C PHE A 205 -9.38 -3.32 -2.90
N VAL A 206 -9.60 -4.33 -2.10
CA VAL A 206 -8.97 -5.65 -2.28
C VAL A 206 -9.85 -6.45 -3.22
N SER A 207 -9.28 -7.01 -4.29
CA SER A 207 -9.99 -7.77 -5.30
C SER A 207 -9.47 -9.19 -5.41
N LEU A 208 -10.21 -10.02 -6.12
CA LEU A 208 -9.89 -11.42 -6.42
C LEU A 208 -8.66 -11.61 -7.33
N ALA A 209 -8.15 -10.55 -7.98
CA ALA A 209 -7.01 -10.66 -8.89
C ALA A 209 -5.74 -11.05 -8.13
N GLN A 210 -5.23 -12.24 -8.41
CA GLN A 210 -4.10 -12.88 -7.72
C GLN A 210 -2.75 -12.63 -8.39
N ASP A 211 -2.74 -12.10 -9.64
CA ASP A 211 -1.59 -12.20 -10.54
C ASP A 211 -0.50 -11.15 -10.37
N SER A 212 -0.73 -10.08 -9.63
CA SER A 212 0.35 -9.20 -9.19
C SER A 212 -0.02 -8.48 -7.90
N LYS A 213 0.95 -8.30 -6.99
CA LYS A 213 0.77 -7.55 -5.72
C LYS A 213 0.30 -6.10 -5.94
N GLU A 214 0.47 -5.55 -7.14
CA GLU A 214 0.01 -4.21 -7.50
C GLU A 214 -1.44 -4.21 -8.01
N GLU A 215 -1.89 -5.25 -8.70
CA GLU A 215 -3.24 -5.38 -9.26
C GLU A 215 -4.27 -5.84 -8.23
N SER A 216 -3.86 -6.61 -7.22
CA SER A 216 -4.74 -7.02 -6.11
C SER A 216 -5.27 -5.83 -5.28
N ASN A 217 -4.66 -4.65 -5.39
CA ASN A 217 -5.03 -3.44 -4.66
C ASN A 217 -5.52 -2.33 -5.59
N TYR A 218 -6.80 -2.33 -5.91
CA TYR A 218 -7.42 -1.27 -6.69
C TYR A 218 -7.54 0.02 -5.88
N VAL A 219 -6.75 1.04 -6.24
CA VAL A 219 -6.82 2.36 -5.58
C VAL A 219 -8.06 3.09 -6.07
N ALA A 220 -9.08 3.20 -5.22
CA ALA A 220 -10.33 3.90 -5.52
C ALA A 220 -10.21 5.41 -5.31
N ALA A 221 -9.50 5.86 -4.26
CA ALA A 221 -9.21 7.26 -4.01
C ALA A 221 -7.82 7.41 -3.39
N PRO A 222 -6.84 8.03 -4.10
CA PRO A 222 -5.47 8.18 -3.59
C PRO A 222 -5.33 9.23 -2.48
N LEU A 223 -6.15 10.28 -2.52
CA LEU A 223 -6.17 11.38 -1.55
C LEU A 223 -7.57 11.98 -1.46
N ALA A 224 -8.30 11.63 -0.40
CA ALA A 224 -9.68 12.06 -0.18
C ALA A 224 -9.95 12.32 1.30
N THR A 225 -11.05 13.01 1.59
CA THR A 225 -11.58 13.17 2.95
C THR A 225 -12.31 11.90 3.39
N LEU A 226 -12.56 11.73 4.69
CA LEU A 226 -13.29 10.56 5.19
C LEU A 226 -14.71 10.45 4.61
N ASP A 227 -15.41 11.57 4.48
CA ASP A 227 -16.77 11.58 3.94
C ASP A 227 -16.83 11.13 2.48
N GLU A 228 -15.83 11.56 1.66
CA GLU A 228 -15.69 11.09 0.29
C GLU A 228 -15.40 9.59 0.23
N LEU A 229 -14.53 9.09 1.12
CA LEU A 229 -14.20 7.67 1.18
C LEU A 229 -15.41 6.81 1.56
N TRP A 230 -16.20 7.26 2.53
CA TRP A 230 -17.38 6.51 2.96
C TRP A 230 -18.45 6.45 1.90
N ARG A 231 -18.64 7.52 1.10
CA ARG A 231 -19.53 7.48 -0.07
C ARG A 231 -19.10 6.42 -1.08
N ILE A 232 -17.79 6.38 -1.41
CA ILE A 232 -17.23 5.39 -2.34
C ILE A 232 -17.34 3.97 -1.76
N SER A 233 -17.05 3.79 -0.47
CA SER A 233 -17.11 2.50 0.23
C SER A 233 -18.55 1.97 0.28
N LYS A 234 -19.51 2.84 0.57
CA LYS A 234 -20.95 2.51 0.59
C LYS A 234 -21.45 2.08 -0.79
N ALA A 235 -20.99 2.73 -1.86
CA ALA A 235 -21.28 2.30 -3.24
C ALA A 235 -20.75 0.89 -3.55
N ALA A 236 -19.72 0.42 -2.81
CA ALA A 236 -19.21 -0.96 -2.88
C ALA A 236 -19.93 -1.93 -1.92
N GLY A 237 -20.96 -1.49 -1.19
CA GLY A 237 -21.65 -2.28 -0.18
C GLY A 237 -20.87 -2.48 1.11
N ILE A 238 -19.94 -1.56 1.42
CA ILE A 238 -19.13 -1.61 2.64
C ILE A 238 -19.37 -0.32 3.42
N ASP A 239 -20.07 -0.41 4.54
CA ASP A 239 -20.43 0.74 5.35
C ASP A 239 -19.28 1.22 6.26
N ALA A 240 -19.37 2.48 6.69
CA ALA A 240 -18.46 3.02 7.70
C ALA A 240 -18.69 2.31 9.05
N PRO A 241 -17.64 2.16 9.88
CA PRO A 241 -17.84 1.64 11.23
C PRO A 241 -18.66 2.63 12.09
N ASP A 242 -19.57 2.14 12.91
CA ASP A 242 -20.41 2.92 13.82
C ASP A 242 -19.62 3.53 15.00
N GLY A 243 -18.49 4.19 14.69
CA GLY A 243 -17.61 4.82 15.65
C GLY A 243 -16.46 3.92 16.15
N ASP A 244 -15.61 4.50 17.00
CA ASP A 244 -14.46 3.78 17.59
C ASP A 244 -14.89 2.81 18.73
N GLU A 245 -16.12 2.86 19.19
CA GLU A 245 -16.65 2.06 20.31
C GLU A 245 -16.78 0.57 19.96
N CYS A 246 -17.04 0.25 18.69
CA CYS A 246 -17.07 -1.13 18.20
C CYS A 246 -15.69 -1.79 18.15
N LEU A 247 -14.61 -1.01 18.33
CA LEU A 247 -13.24 -1.48 18.16
C LEU A 247 -12.59 -1.87 19.50
N ARG A 248 -12.34 -3.17 19.69
CA ARG A 248 -11.66 -3.73 20.86
C ARG A 248 -10.13 -3.75 20.70
N LYS A 249 -9.42 -3.70 21.83
CA LYS A 249 -7.95 -3.82 21.88
C LYS A 249 -7.51 -5.28 21.93
N GLY A 250 -6.42 -5.62 21.24
CA GLY A 250 -5.74 -6.90 21.47
C GLY A 250 -5.09 -6.99 22.87
N ALA A 251 -4.83 -8.20 23.31
CA ALA A 251 -4.23 -8.45 24.63
C ALA A 251 -2.88 -7.74 24.79
N LYS A 252 -2.65 -7.12 25.95
CA LYS A 252 -1.39 -6.44 26.29
C LYS A 252 -0.19 -7.38 26.22
N LEU A 253 -0.39 -8.64 26.52
CA LEU A 253 0.64 -9.65 26.59
C LEU A 253 1.35 -9.89 25.23
N HIS A 254 0.67 -9.55 24.11
CA HIS A 254 1.25 -9.75 22.77
C HIS A 254 2.55 -8.99 22.54
N TRP A 255 2.58 -7.69 22.82
CA TRP A 255 3.79 -6.89 22.63
C TRP A 255 4.90 -7.29 23.60
N ILE A 256 4.53 -7.74 24.82
CA ILE A 256 5.49 -8.28 25.82
C ILE A 256 6.12 -9.57 25.29
N ILE A 257 5.33 -10.48 24.72
CA ILE A 257 5.85 -11.71 24.10
C ILE A 257 6.80 -11.41 22.94
N GLN A 258 6.48 -10.42 22.11
CA GLN A 258 7.36 -10.02 20.99
C GLN A 258 8.72 -9.51 21.48
N ILE A 259 8.73 -8.72 22.55
CA ILE A 259 9.99 -8.27 23.18
C ILE A 259 10.71 -9.46 23.81
N ALA A 260 10.02 -10.33 24.54
CA ALA A 260 10.62 -11.50 25.15
C ALA A 260 11.26 -12.45 24.11
N LEU A 261 10.68 -12.57 22.92
CA LEU A 261 11.27 -13.34 21.81
C LEU A 261 12.51 -12.67 21.21
N LEU A 262 12.64 -11.36 21.32
CA LEU A 262 13.82 -10.61 20.85
C LEU A 262 14.98 -10.70 21.85
N MET A 263 14.70 -11.00 23.12
CA MET A 263 15.72 -11.06 24.19
C MET A 263 16.81 -12.13 23.97
N PRO A 264 16.52 -13.42 23.63
CA PRO A 264 17.57 -14.45 23.49
C PRO A 264 18.64 -14.10 22.44
N PRO A 265 18.31 -13.73 21.19
CA PRO A 265 19.33 -13.37 20.21
C PRO A 265 20.13 -12.12 20.63
N LEU A 266 19.48 -11.18 21.31
CA LEU A 266 20.14 -9.98 21.81
C LEU A 266 21.12 -10.31 22.95
N MET A 267 20.75 -11.19 23.86
CA MET A 267 21.64 -11.69 24.93
C MET A 267 22.87 -12.41 24.36
N ILE A 268 22.68 -13.25 23.35
CA ILE A 268 23.76 -13.92 22.63
C ILE A 268 24.71 -12.90 21.99
N ALA A 269 24.16 -11.92 21.29
CA ALA A 269 24.94 -10.85 20.66
C ALA A 269 25.72 -10.02 21.71
N MET A 270 25.11 -9.74 22.85
CA MET A 270 25.75 -9.01 23.95
C MET A 270 26.89 -9.78 24.58
N VAL A 271 26.72 -11.09 24.80
CA VAL A 271 27.77 -11.97 25.30
C VAL A 271 28.92 -12.09 24.27
N ALA A 272 28.60 -12.23 22.99
CA ALA A 272 29.61 -12.26 21.92
C ALA A 272 30.43 -10.96 21.87
N LEU A 273 29.79 -9.80 22.02
CA LEU A 273 30.48 -8.51 22.09
C LEU A 273 31.42 -8.41 23.29
N LEU A 274 31.02 -8.96 24.44
CA LEU A 274 31.91 -9.00 25.66
C LEU A 274 33.16 -9.87 25.47
N ILE A 275 33.02 -10.95 24.68
CA ILE A 275 34.13 -11.92 24.48
C ILE A 275 35.08 -11.46 23.36
N PHE A 276 34.55 -10.92 22.25
CA PHE A 276 35.29 -10.69 21.01
C PHE A 276 35.61 -9.24 20.70
N ALA A 277 35.02 -8.25 21.40
CA ALA A 277 35.25 -6.84 21.10
C ALA A 277 36.27 -6.22 22.08
N ASP A 278 37.29 -5.55 21.56
CA ASP A 278 38.29 -4.82 22.36
C ASP A 278 37.69 -3.68 23.16
N ARG A 279 36.63 -3.06 22.62
CA ARG A 279 35.90 -1.96 23.26
C ARG A 279 34.36 -2.19 23.20
N PRO A 280 33.84 -3.04 24.12
CA PRO A 280 32.45 -3.50 24.03
C PRO A 280 31.40 -2.44 24.41
N LEU A 281 31.76 -1.37 25.15
CA LEU A 281 30.80 -0.39 25.68
C LEU A 281 29.97 0.30 24.59
N ALA A 282 30.60 0.81 23.53
CA ALA A 282 29.87 1.54 22.48
C ALA A 282 28.88 0.64 21.70
N PRO A 283 29.27 -0.54 21.20
CA PRO A 283 28.34 -1.44 20.55
C PRO A 283 27.25 -2.00 21.48
N MET A 284 27.56 -2.21 22.77
CA MET A 284 26.55 -2.62 23.77
C MET A 284 25.49 -1.53 23.99
N LEU A 285 25.91 -0.25 24.13
CA LEU A 285 24.99 0.87 24.24
C LEU A 285 24.12 1.01 22.99
N PHE A 286 24.72 0.81 21.81
CA PHE A 286 23.97 0.81 20.55
C PHE A 286 22.92 -0.31 20.52
N LEU A 287 23.28 -1.51 20.94
CA LEU A 287 22.38 -2.66 21.01
C LEU A 287 21.23 -2.45 22.00
N ALA A 288 21.54 -1.86 23.18
CA ALA A 288 20.54 -1.47 24.17
C ALA A 288 19.58 -0.41 23.62
N LEU A 289 20.11 0.60 22.90
CA LEU A 289 19.29 1.61 22.24
C LEU A 289 18.36 0.99 21.21
N LEU A 290 18.83 0.05 20.38
CA LEU A 290 17.99 -0.67 19.43
C LEU A 290 16.86 -1.44 20.12
N LEU A 291 17.14 -2.06 21.27
CA LEU A 291 16.11 -2.74 22.05
C LEU A 291 15.03 -1.79 22.53
N VAL A 292 15.43 -0.62 23.07
CA VAL A 292 14.49 0.40 23.54
C VAL A 292 13.63 0.89 22.36
N ILE A 293 14.25 1.12 21.21
CA ILE A 293 13.52 1.52 19.98
C ILE A 293 12.53 0.43 19.58
N ALA A 294 12.96 -0.84 19.52
CA ALA A 294 12.08 -1.95 19.17
C ALA A 294 10.92 -2.10 20.15
N ALA A 295 11.17 -1.98 21.46
CA ALA A 295 10.14 -1.99 22.49
C ALA A 295 9.11 -0.88 22.31
N CYS A 296 9.59 0.32 22.02
CA CYS A 296 8.75 1.48 21.73
C CYS A 296 7.87 1.26 20.48
N LEU A 297 8.45 0.68 19.41
CA LEU A 297 7.74 0.38 18.18
C LEU A 297 6.64 -0.67 18.39
N PHE A 298 6.94 -1.78 19.08
CA PHE A 298 5.95 -2.82 19.40
C PHE A 298 4.83 -2.30 20.31
N TRP A 299 5.18 -1.46 21.30
CA TRP A 299 4.19 -0.80 22.16
C TRP A 299 3.29 0.15 21.37
N CYS A 300 3.88 0.97 20.47
CA CYS A 300 3.11 1.88 19.61
C CYS A 300 2.16 1.12 18.67
N ASP A 301 2.62 0.00 18.09
CA ASP A 301 1.79 -0.84 17.23
C ASP A 301 0.65 -1.45 18.01
N TRP A 302 0.92 -2.09 19.16
CA TRP A 302 -0.10 -2.62 20.04
C TRP A 302 -1.09 -1.56 20.52
N ARG A 303 -0.61 -0.39 20.93
CA ARG A 303 -1.48 0.70 21.42
C ARG A 303 -2.50 1.14 20.39
N ARG A 304 -2.16 1.05 19.11
CA ARG A 304 -3.02 1.46 17.98
C ARG A 304 -3.77 0.32 17.33
N TYR A 305 -3.37 -0.90 17.63
CA TYR A 305 -4.07 -2.08 17.13
C TYR A 305 -5.47 -2.17 17.70
N ARG A 306 -6.46 -2.28 16.82
CA ARG A 306 -7.87 -2.44 17.14
C ARG A 306 -8.50 -3.43 16.18
N PHE A 307 -9.45 -4.17 16.66
CA PHE A 307 -10.30 -5.03 15.86
C PHE A 307 -11.75 -4.93 16.36
N GLY A 308 -12.70 -5.20 15.49
CA GLY A 308 -14.11 -5.18 15.83
C GLY A 308 -14.90 -6.05 14.89
N ILE A 309 -16.07 -6.40 15.31
CA ILE A 309 -17.05 -7.14 14.53
C ILE A 309 -18.39 -6.47 14.75
N ASP A 310 -19.04 -6.19 13.67
CA ASP A 310 -20.42 -5.72 13.64
C ASP A 310 -21.33 -6.80 13.06
N THR A 311 -22.62 -6.49 12.93
CA THR A 311 -23.61 -7.41 12.36
C THR A 311 -23.31 -7.84 10.93
N GLN A 312 -22.63 -7.01 10.13
CA GLN A 312 -22.39 -7.25 8.72
C GLN A 312 -20.92 -7.33 8.33
N GLN A 313 -19.99 -6.79 9.14
CA GLN A 313 -18.62 -6.56 8.73
C GLN A 313 -17.61 -6.82 9.83
N LEU A 314 -16.39 -7.14 9.39
CA LEU A 314 -15.19 -7.26 10.20
C LEU A 314 -14.36 -5.98 10.05
N TYR A 315 -13.84 -5.48 11.16
CA TYR A 315 -13.00 -4.29 11.19
C TYR A 315 -11.64 -4.62 11.79
N MET A 316 -10.58 -4.13 11.15
CA MET A 316 -9.24 -4.27 11.67
C MET A 316 -8.42 -3.01 11.41
N ARG A 317 -7.94 -2.38 12.49
CA ARG A 317 -7.04 -1.23 12.43
C ARG A 317 -5.64 -1.65 12.85
N ARG A 318 -4.65 -1.45 11.98
CA ARG A 318 -3.24 -1.79 12.23
C ARG A 318 -2.31 -0.65 11.83
N GLY A 319 -1.09 -0.68 12.40
CA GLY A 319 0.01 0.18 12.05
C GLY A 319 0.09 1.47 12.86
N TRP A 320 1.29 1.81 13.32
CA TRP A 320 1.54 3.02 14.10
C TRP A 320 1.92 4.21 13.21
N TRP A 321 2.69 3.99 12.14
CA TRP A 321 3.09 5.01 11.19
C TRP A 321 2.13 5.10 10.00
N ARG A 322 1.91 3.98 9.31
CA ARG A 322 0.89 3.87 8.26
C ARG A 322 -0.32 3.16 8.84
N GLN A 323 -1.29 3.93 9.29
CA GLN A 323 -2.54 3.37 9.81
C GLN A 323 -3.36 2.80 8.65
N ARG A 324 -3.81 1.56 8.80
CA ARG A 324 -4.68 0.86 7.86
C ARG A 324 -5.90 0.41 8.62
N LEU A 325 -7.08 0.83 8.18
CA LEU A 325 -8.36 0.31 8.61
C LEU A 325 -8.89 -0.56 7.48
N THR A 326 -8.98 -1.86 7.71
CA THR A 326 -9.52 -2.83 6.76
C THR A 326 -10.93 -3.19 7.19
N LEU A 327 -11.85 -3.14 6.24
CA LEU A 327 -13.26 -3.47 6.41
C LEU A 327 -13.59 -4.59 5.44
N ALA A 328 -14.15 -5.70 5.94
CA ALA A 328 -14.54 -6.83 5.11
C ALA A 328 -15.93 -7.31 5.49
N PRO A 329 -16.90 -7.38 4.57
CA PRO A 329 -18.20 -7.98 4.82
C PRO A 329 -18.07 -9.46 5.18
N HIS A 330 -18.89 -9.97 6.12
CA HIS A 330 -18.88 -11.38 6.51
C HIS A 330 -19.11 -12.32 5.34
N ILE A 331 -19.98 -11.95 4.40
CA ILE A 331 -20.27 -12.72 3.17
C ILE A 331 -19.05 -12.97 2.28
N LYS A 332 -17.97 -12.18 2.45
CA LYS A 332 -16.72 -12.32 1.68
C LYS A 332 -15.68 -13.20 2.38
N VAL A 333 -15.97 -13.66 3.59
CA VAL A 333 -15.10 -14.57 4.35
C VAL A 333 -15.25 -15.98 3.78
N GLN A 334 -14.12 -16.57 3.36
CA GLN A 334 -14.07 -17.90 2.76
C GLN A 334 -13.54 -18.96 3.73
N SER A 335 -12.72 -18.56 4.70
CA SER A 335 -12.17 -19.47 5.70
C SER A 335 -11.95 -18.74 7.03
N ILE A 336 -12.08 -19.48 8.13
CA ILE A 336 -11.82 -18.98 9.48
C ILE A 336 -10.91 -19.98 10.19
N GLU A 337 -9.69 -19.55 10.51
CA GLU A 337 -8.68 -20.38 11.15
C GLU A 337 -8.28 -19.79 12.50
N ILE A 338 -8.21 -20.63 13.55
CA ILE A 338 -7.66 -20.27 14.87
C ILE A 338 -6.27 -20.87 14.97
N THR A 339 -5.25 -20.02 15.03
CA THR A 339 -3.86 -20.45 15.19
C THR A 339 -3.31 -20.04 16.54
N GLN A 340 -2.55 -20.95 17.18
CA GLN A 340 -1.86 -20.72 18.44
C GLN A 340 -0.40 -21.17 18.31
N GLY A 341 0.52 -20.24 18.44
CA GLY A 341 1.94 -20.57 18.63
C GLY A 341 2.21 -21.12 20.05
N PRO A 342 3.43 -21.59 20.34
CA PRO A 342 3.78 -22.18 21.64
C PRO A 342 3.49 -21.23 22.82
N PHE A 343 3.87 -19.97 22.70
CA PHE A 343 3.56 -18.95 23.71
C PHE A 343 2.07 -18.64 23.80
N GLY A 344 1.37 -18.61 22.65
CA GLY A 344 -0.09 -18.45 22.62
C GLY A 344 -0.78 -19.56 23.40
N ARG A 345 -0.36 -20.81 23.25
CA ARG A 345 -0.90 -21.95 24.04
C ARG A 345 -0.65 -21.78 25.53
N ARG A 346 0.56 -21.38 25.92
CA ARG A 346 0.94 -21.19 27.35
C ARG A 346 0.13 -20.08 28.03
N PHE A 347 -0.21 -19.03 27.28
CA PHE A 347 -0.90 -17.85 27.80
C PHE A 347 -2.38 -17.74 27.39
N GLY A 348 -2.93 -18.77 26.76
CA GLY A 348 -4.34 -18.77 26.33
C GLY A 348 -4.67 -17.75 25.26
N LEU A 349 -3.68 -17.33 24.46
CA LEU A 349 -3.85 -16.38 23.35
C LEU A 349 -3.93 -17.13 22.01
N ALA A 350 -4.74 -16.59 21.11
CA ALA A 350 -4.91 -17.11 19.76
C ALA A 350 -4.86 -15.97 18.72
N THR A 351 -4.55 -16.31 17.50
CA THR A 351 -4.73 -15.47 16.32
C THR A 351 -5.87 -16.05 15.51
N LEU A 352 -6.88 -15.24 15.25
CA LEU A 352 -8.02 -15.60 14.41
C LEU A 352 -7.76 -15.03 13.02
N LYS A 353 -7.63 -15.90 12.02
CA LYS A 353 -7.38 -15.54 10.62
C LYS A 353 -8.65 -15.73 9.81
N PHE A 354 -9.07 -14.70 9.12
CA PHE A 354 -10.15 -14.72 8.16
C PHE A 354 -9.57 -14.69 6.76
N GLY A 355 -9.73 -15.78 6.02
CA GLY A 355 -9.37 -15.82 4.61
C GLY A 355 -10.44 -15.15 3.78
N ILE A 356 -10.04 -14.18 2.97
CA ILE A 356 -10.85 -13.55 1.94
C ILE A 356 -10.17 -13.77 0.58
N ALA A 357 -10.91 -13.74 -0.49
CA ALA A 357 -10.29 -13.79 -1.81
C ALA A 357 -9.36 -12.56 -2.00
N GLY A 358 -8.08 -12.83 -2.22
CA GLY A 358 -7.04 -11.79 -2.35
C GLY A 358 -6.27 -11.47 -1.06
N GLY A 359 -6.49 -12.20 0.06
CA GLY A 359 -5.67 -12.01 1.26
C GLY A 359 -6.25 -12.59 2.56
N THR A 360 -5.62 -12.26 3.65
CA THR A 360 -6.06 -12.64 5.00
C THR A 360 -6.22 -11.42 5.90
N LEU A 361 -7.20 -11.49 6.79
CA LEU A 361 -7.40 -10.57 7.89
C LEU A 361 -7.08 -11.29 9.20
N ASP A 362 -6.02 -10.86 9.88
CA ASP A 362 -5.55 -11.55 11.09
C ASP A 362 -5.87 -10.72 12.33
N MET A 363 -6.78 -11.19 13.15
CA MET A 363 -7.02 -10.66 14.49
C MET A 363 -6.06 -11.33 15.48
N ILE A 364 -5.03 -10.59 15.88
CA ILE A 364 -3.90 -11.10 16.67
C ILE A 364 -4.17 -10.92 18.17
N ALA A 365 -3.68 -11.88 18.96
CA ALA A 365 -3.66 -11.81 20.42
C ALA A 365 -5.05 -11.69 21.08
N LEU A 366 -5.98 -12.52 20.63
CA LEU A 366 -7.27 -12.67 21.29
C LEU A 366 -7.17 -13.74 22.38
N PRO A 367 -7.87 -13.57 23.51
CA PRO A 367 -8.13 -14.69 24.40
C PRO A 367 -8.84 -15.82 23.65
N LEU A 368 -8.40 -17.06 23.85
CA LEU A 368 -8.94 -18.21 23.11
C LEU A 368 -10.48 -18.36 23.21
N PRO A 369 -11.14 -18.11 24.36
CA PRO A 369 -12.60 -18.13 24.45
C PRO A 369 -13.23 -17.11 23.50
N MET A 370 -12.72 -15.87 23.50
CA MET A 370 -13.20 -14.80 22.61
C MET A 370 -12.98 -15.15 21.13
N ALA A 371 -11.84 -15.77 20.78
CA ALA A 371 -11.58 -16.19 19.40
C ALA A 371 -12.59 -17.25 18.93
N ARG A 372 -13.00 -18.16 19.82
CA ARG A 372 -14.02 -19.18 19.55
C ARG A 372 -15.42 -18.56 19.40
N GLU A 373 -15.78 -17.63 20.30
CA GLU A 373 -17.04 -16.88 20.25
C GLU A 373 -17.17 -16.10 18.93
N ILE A 374 -16.14 -15.36 18.56
CA ILE A 374 -16.09 -14.61 17.31
C ILE A 374 -16.23 -15.55 16.10
N ARG A 375 -15.51 -16.67 16.11
CA ARG A 375 -15.60 -17.66 15.04
C ARG A 375 -17.03 -18.20 14.91
N SER A 376 -17.67 -18.60 16.01
CA SER A 376 -19.04 -19.13 15.96
C SER A 376 -20.03 -18.08 15.47
N ALA A 377 -19.93 -16.83 15.95
CA ALA A 377 -20.80 -15.73 15.52
C ALA A 377 -20.66 -15.41 14.02
N VAL A 378 -19.45 -15.42 13.48
CA VAL A 378 -19.24 -15.19 12.04
C VAL A 378 -19.70 -16.39 11.21
N MET A 379 -19.43 -17.62 11.67
CA MET A 379 -19.89 -18.85 10.98
C MET A 379 -21.41 -18.93 10.91
N GLU A 380 -22.11 -18.59 11.97
CA GLU A 380 -23.57 -18.53 12.03
C GLU A 380 -24.12 -17.55 10.99
N LYS A 381 -23.57 -16.34 10.96
CA LYS A 381 -23.97 -15.31 9.97
C LYS A 381 -23.67 -15.69 8.52
N VAL A 382 -22.53 -16.34 8.27
CA VAL A 382 -22.21 -16.85 6.93
C VAL A 382 -23.16 -17.96 6.53
N ALA A 383 -23.60 -18.82 7.49
CA ALA A 383 -24.54 -19.90 7.24
C ALA A 383 -25.98 -19.41 6.98
N GLU A 384 -26.37 -18.24 7.54
CA GLU A 384 -27.67 -17.62 7.31
C GLU A 384 -27.82 -17.02 5.89
N VAL A 385 -26.72 -16.81 5.18
CA VAL A 385 -26.75 -16.21 3.83
C VAL A 385 -27.22 -17.24 2.82
N ASP A 386 -28.35 -16.94 2.17
CA ASP A 386 -28.83 -17.74 1.04
C ASP A 386 -28.01 -17.48 -0.23
N TYR A 387 -27.04 -18.34 -0.49
CA TYR A 387 -26.19 -18.28 -1.68
C TYR A 387 -26.93 -18.63 -2.98
N SER A 388 -28.11 -19.29 -2.90
CA SER A 388 -28.89 -19.66 -4.08
C SER A 388 -29.47 -18.42 -4.77
N ALA A 389 -29.83 -17.38 -4.02
CA ALA A 389 -30.33 -16.12 -4.54
C ALA A 389 -29.26 -15.32 -5.31
N ILE A 390 -27.97 -15.48 -4.98
CA ILE A 390 -26.85 -14.80 -5.66
C ILE A 390 -26.63 -15.34 -7.07
N ASN A 391 -26.95 -16.61 -7.33
CA ASN A 391 -26.83 -17.24 -8.64
C ASN A 391 -27.97 -16.86 -9.61
N GLN A 392 -29.11 -16.40 -9.10
CA GLN A 392 -30.25 -16.03 -9.96
C GLN A 392 -30.16 -14.59 -10.50
N SER A 393 -29.25 -13.76 -10.00
CA SER A 393 -29.01 -12.39 -10.45
C SER A 393 -27.88 -12.26 -11.52
N ARG A 394 -27.43 -13.37 -12.07
CA ARG A 394 -26.48 -13.46 -13.21
C ARG A 394 -27.24 -13.73 -14.53
#